data_56c2503f9fa25e822ea61f4afacc0148
#
_entry.id   56c2503f9fa25e822ea61f4afacc0148
#
_cell.length_a   1.000
_cell.length_b   1.000
_cell.length_c   1.000
_cell.angle_alpha   90.00
_cell.angle_beta   90.00
_cell.angle_gamma   90.00
#
_symmetry.space_group_name_H-M   'P 1'
#
loop_
_entity.id
_entity.type
_entity.pdbx_description
1 polymer ?
#
loop_
_entity_poly.entity_id
_entity_poly.type
_entity_poly.pdbx_seq_one_letter_code
_entity_poly.pdbx_strand_id
1 'polypeptide(L)'
;MNVFKRSVLYITRKKMKSIIMLFILFGIATAVLSGISIKKAANIARQDSNKDMANTFELQTNLGSNLSGTIPESLINKLSKVDGVKNYDAAIQGAGLDLENVNYIKPEKNAVQYNDDYKYEKLFSVEAHKSSEYDTKFISKSLKLVDGRHIVPTDKGKVLIHKALAEANNLKVGDTIKAKKSAGDFNASTLSKNDYDLEIVGIFESSNTERVGHKLEMPENLLITDVDTVKTLYGYSDGNVKYTNATFNTDTDVDKVTSKFKDIPADWNKYTIVKSEDTFLALSKSFDSLDKIINMVLIGAIIAGIIILSLVLAFWIQGRVHETGILLSIGVSKFNIISQYIIELLLISILAFGGSYFSSKVISQNIGNTIVAQASKQAVQDVQSGFGGFSLGNDVNSSLATRTVDEIDVKVDVEELIYVYVIGTVIIILSVMASSVSIIRLKPKEILSKMS
;
A
#
# COMPACT_ATOMS: atom_id res chain seq x y z
N MET A 1 -30.40 7.41 -47.52
CA MET A 1 -30.58 6.87 -46.16
C MET A 1 -29.51 7.48 -45.26
N ASN A 2 -29.87 8.01 -44.08
CA ASN A 2 -28.92 8.65 -43.17
C ASN A 2 -27.89 7.63 -42.64
N VAL A 3 -26.65 8.06 -42.39
CA VAL A 3 -25.52 7.24 -41.86
C VAL A 3 -25.94 6.48 -40.60
N PHE A 4 -26.59 7.15 -39.64
CA PHE A 4 -27.09 6.55 -38.43
C PHE A 4 -28.04 5.36 -38.63
N LYS A 5 -29.04 5.53 -39.54
CA LYS A 5 -30.01 4.45 -39.84
C LYS A 5 -29.31 3.25 -40.50
N ARG A 6 -28.28 3.46 -41.30
CA ARG A 6 -27.46 2.37 -41.87
C ARG A 6 -26.70 1.62 -40.83
N SER A 7 -26.08 2.34 -39.88
CA SER A 7 -25.33 1.76 -38.76
C SER A 7 -26.22 0.85 -37.87
N VAL A 8 -27.41 1.33 -37.49
CA VAL A 8 -28.35 0.54 -36.66
C VAL A 8 -28.80 -0.73 -37.42
N LEU A 9 -29.16 -0.60 -38.72
CA LEU A 9 -29.56 -1.75 -39.51
C LEU A 9 -28.44 -2.78 -39.71
N TYR A 10 -27.19 -2.34 -39.78
CA TYR A 10 -26.05 -3.24 -39.87
C TYR A 10 -25.85 -4.05 -38.59
N ILE A 11 -25.86 -3.39 -37.44
CA ILE A 11 -25.70 -4.02 -36.11
C ILE A 11 -26.77 -5.12 -35.92
N THR A 12 -28.01 -4.81 -36.24
CA THR A 12 -29.14 -5.75 -36.06
C THR A 12 -29.13 -6.93 -37.03
N ARG A 13 -28.62 -6.74 -38.27
CA ARG A 13 -28.55 -7.79 -39.31
C ARG A 13 -27.32 -8.69 -39.15
N LYS A 14 -26.19 -8.15 -38.72
CA LYS A 14 -24.92 -8.90 -38.60
C LYS A 14 -24.60 -9.21 -37.13
N LYS A 15 -25.55 -9.83 -36.43
CA LYS A 15 -25.51 -10.07 -34.97
C LYS A 15 -24.20 -10.67 -34.46
N MET A 16 -23.69 -11.74 -35.09
CA MET A 16 -22.46 -12.42 -34.65
C MET A 16 -21.23 -11.47 -34.69
N LYS A 17 -21.13 -10.64 -35.72
CA LYS A 17 -20.03 -9.65 -35.78
C LYS A 17 -20.15 -8.60 -34.70
N SER A 18 -21.37 -8.09 -34.50
CA SER A 18 -21.65 -7.10 -33.43
C SER A 18 -21.37 -7.66 -32.04
N ILE A 19 -21.69 -8.94 -31.78
CA ILE A 19 -21.39 -9.60 -30.51
C ILE A 19 -19.88 -9.74 -30.28
N ILE A 20 -19.12 -10.15 -31.30
CA ILE A 20 -17.64 -10.23 -31.18
C ILE A 20 -17.06 -8.86 -30.83
N MET A 21 -17.52 -7.79 -31.49
CA MET A 21 -17.07 -6.44 -31.19
C MET A 21 -17.46 -5.98 -29.79
N LEU A 22 -18.65 -6.34 -29.35
CA LEU A 22 -19.10 -6.05 -27.99
C LEU A 22 -18.15 -6.68 -26.96
N PHE A 23 -17.77 -7.96 -27.14
CA PHE A 23 -16.84 -8.61 -26.22
C PHE A 23 -15.43 -8.00 -26.26
N ILE A 24 -14.93 -7.61 -27.44
CA ILE A 24 -13.63 -6.96 -27.56
C ILE A 24 -13.65 -5.59 -26.86
N LEU A 25 -14.65 -4.75 -27.16
CA LEU A 25 -14.80 -3.45 -26.51
C LEU A 25 -15.04 -3.57 -25.00
N PHE A 26 -15.81 -4.57 -24.58
CA PHE A 26 -16.04 -4.89 -23.17
C PHE A 26 -14.73 -5.26 -22.45
N GLY A 27 -13.89 -6.12 -23.04
CA GLY A 27 -12.60 -6.50 -22.47
C GLY A 27 -11.64 -5.31 -22.35
N ILE A 28 -11.54 -4.49 -23.43
CA ILE A 28 -10.71 -3.28 -23.42
C ILE A 28 -11.22 -2.30 -22.36
N ALA A 29 -12.53 -2.06 -22.30
CA ALA A 29 -13.12 -1.15 -21.32
C ALA A 29 -12.92 -1.63 -19.88
N THR A 30 -13.07 -2.95 -19.64
CA THR A 30 -12.81 -3.54 -18.32
C THR A 30 -11.36 -3.32 -17.89
N ALA A 31 -10.39 -3.54 -18.78
CA ALA A 31 -8.98 -3.34 -18.47
C ALA A 31 -8.66 -1.86 -18.18
N VAL A 32 -9.18 -0.94 -18.99
CA VAL A 32 -8.98 0.51 -18.79
C VAL A 32 -9.65 1.00 -17.51
N LEU A 33 -10.91 0.60 -17.25
CA LEU A 33 -11.64 0.98 -16.05
C LEU A 33 -10.95 0.45 -14.79
N SER A 34 -10.53 -0.82 -14.80
CA SER A 34 -9.78 -1.40 -13.70
C SER A 34 -8.48 -0.63 -13.42
N GLY A 35 -7.72 -0.28 -14.45
CA GLY A 35 -6.50 0.52 -14.30
C GLY A 35 -6.75 1.90 -13.69
N ILE A 36 -7.82 2.60 -14.12
CA ILE A 36 -8.20 3.91 -13.56
C ILE A 36 -8.61 3.78 -12.10
N SER A 37 -9.43 2.79 -11.75
CA SER A 37 -9.92 2.58 -10.39
C SER A 37 -8.78 2.20 -9.43
N ILE A 38 -7.84 1.35 -9.87
CA ILE A 38 -6.64 1.00 -9.09
C ILE A 38 -5.78 2.24 -8.87
N LYS A 39 -5.58 3.07 -9.89
CA LYS A 39 -4.82 4.32 -9.77
C LYS A 39 -5.44 5.28 -8.76
N LYS A 40 -6.76 5.44 -8.80
CA LYS A 40 -7.50 6.27 -7.84
C LYS A 40 -7.35 5.73 -6.41
N ALA A 41 -7.51 4.41 -6.22
CA ALA A 41 -7.34 3.77 -4.93
C ALA A 41 -5.91 3.95 -4.37
N ALA A 42 -4.88 3.79 -5.21
CA ALA A 42 -3.49 4.04 -4.83
C ALA A 42 -3.26 5.51 -4.41
N ASN A 43 -3.85 6.47 -5.13
CA ASN A 43 -3.74 7.89 -4.80
C ASN A 43 -4.45 8.22 -3.48
N ILE A 44 -5.62 7.64 -3.21
CA ILE A 44 -6.34 7.82 -1.93
C ILE A 44 -5.50 7.23 -0.79
N ALA A 45 -4.99 6.01 -0.94
CA ALA A 45 -4.12 5.38 0.05
C ALA A 45 -2.86 6.22 0.34
N ARG A 46 -2.24 6.80 -0.70
CA ARG A 46 -1.11 7.73 -0.56
C ARG A 46 -1.49 8.99 0.20
N GLN A 47 -2.63 9.62 -0.13
CA GLN A 47 -3.09 10.83 0.55
C GLN A 47 -3.43 10.58 2.01
N ASP A 48 -4.10 9.48 2.32
CA ASP A 48 -4.45 9.11 3.69
C ASP A 48 -3.19 8.80 4.53
N SER A 49 -2.24 8.06 3.95
CA SER A 49 -0.95 7.81 4.59
C SER A 49 -0.16 9.10 4.85
N ASN A 50 -0.15 10.03 3.88
CA ASN A 50 0.56 11.31 4.04
C ASN A 50 -0.10 12.22 5.08
N LYS A 51 -1.44 12.25 5.17
CA LYS A 51 -2.14 13.08 6.18
C LYS A 51 -1.80 12.68 7.60
N ASP A 52 -1.79 11.37 7.87
CA ASP A 52 -1.53 10.84 9.21
C ASP A 52 -0.06 11.07 9.61
N MET A 53 0.87 11.09 8.63
CA MET A 53 2.30 11.24 8.84
C MET A 53 2.81 12.69 8.78
N ALA A 54 2.18 13.55 7.96
CA ALA A 54 2.65 14.93 7.74
C ALA A 54 2.71 15.77 9.02
N ASN A 55 1.89 15.41 10.02
CA ASN A 55 1.82 16.10 11.30
C ASN A 55 2.56 15.35 12.42
N THR A 56 3.44 14.43 12.06
CA THR A 56 4.15 13.57 13.01
C THR A 56 5.65 13.66 12.83
N PHE A 57 6.38 13.72 13.92
CA PHE A 57 7.84 13.66 13.94
C PHE A 57 8.33 12.89 15.17
N GLU A 58 9.53 12.39 15.09
CA GLU A 58 10.15 11.58 16.12
C GLU A 58 11.43 12.24 16.65
N LEU A 59 11.58 12.22 17.97
CA LEU A 59 12.83 12.54 18.63
C LEU A 59 13.59 11.24 18.86
N GLN A 60 14.74 11.13 18.26
CA GLN A 60 15.64 9.99 18.36
C GLN A 60 16.98 10.40 19.00
N THR A 61 17.74 9.43 19.48
CA THR A 61 19.08 9.66 19.98
C THR A 61 20.08 9.68 18.82
N ASN A 62 21.00 10.62 18.85
CA ASN A 62 22.16 10.62 17.96
C ASN A 62 23.26 9.74 18.56
N LEU A 63 23.35 8.50 18.11
CA LEU A 63 24.30 7.52 18.63
C LEU A 63 25.76 7.97 18.56
N GLY A 64 26.11 8.81 17.60
CA GLY A 64 27.47 9.37 17.48
C GLY A 64 27.85 10.30 18.64
N SER A 65 26.87 10.97 19.28
CA SER A 65 27.07 11.95 20.35
C SER A 65 26.41 11.55 21.67
N ASN A 66 25.53 10.54 21.65
CA ASN A 66 24.81 10.03 22.81
C ASN A 66 24.97 8.51 22.92
N LEU A 67 26.10 8.08 23.46
CA LEU A 67 26.42 6.66 23.64
C LEU A 67 25.46 5.93 24.57
N SER A 68 24.68 6.64 25.41
CA SER A 68 23.64 6.00 26.24
C SER A 68 22.43 5.54 25.42
N GLY A 69 22.26 6.06 24.20
CA GLY A 69 21.11 5.73 23.36
C GLY A 69 19.76 6.10 23.98
N THR A 70 19.71 7.05 24.94
CA THR A 70 18.49 7.31 25.70
C THR A 70 18.13 8.79 25.81
N ILE A 71 16.83 9.05 25.98
CA ILE A 71 16.22 10.36 26.19
C ILE A 71 15.63 10.40 27.59
N PRO A 72 16.02 11.36 28.45
CA PRO A 72 15.51 11.42 29.83
C PRO A 72 14.04 11.87 29.84
N GLU A 73 13.26 11.29 30.74
CA GLU A 73 11.84 11.61 30.94
C GLU A 73 11.60 13.10 31.17
N SER A 74 12.51 13.78 31.88
CA SER A 74 12.42 15.22 32.13
C SER A 74 12.43 16.06 30.85
N LEU A 75 13.17 15.64 29.81
CA LEU A 75 13.18 16.31 28.53
C LEU A 75 11.86 16.07 27.80
N ILE A 76 11.39 14.82 27.72
CA ILE A 76 10.11 14.46 27.07
C ILE A 76 8.95 15.23 27.69
N ASN A 77 8.91 15.32 29.03
CA ASN A 77 7.88 16.07 29.75
C ASN A 77 7.91 17.59 29.47
N LYS A 78 9.06 18.16 29.12
CA LYS A 78 9.14 19.57 28.66
C LYS A 78 8.64 19.70 27.24
N LEU A 79 9.07 18.80 26.35
CA LEU A 79 8.73 18.83 24.92
C LEU A 79 7.23 18.56 24.68
N SER A 80 6.63 17.68 25.46
CA SER A 80 5.19 17.37 25.37
C SER A 80 4.27 18.53 25.73
N LYS A 81 4.81 19.59 26.38
CA LYS A 81 4.06 20.80 26.76
C LYS A 81 4.26 21.95 25.78
N VAL A 82 5.03 21.77 24.74
CA VAL A 82 5.24 22.79 23.73
C VAL A 82 3.95 23.06 22.96
N ASP A 83 3.62 24.32 22.81
CA ASP A 83 2.44 24.74 22.06
C ASP A 83 2.50 24.25 20.60
N GLY A 84 1.44 23.58 20.15
CA GLY A 84 1.36 22.88 18.87
C GLY A 84 1.57 21.36 18.98
N VAL A 85 2.01 20.83 20.14
CA VAL A 85 2.02 19.39 20.41
C VAL A 85 0.63 18.97 20.86
N LYS A 86 0.00 18.08 20.13
CA LYS A 86 -1.35 17.56 20.41
C LYS A 86 -1.28 16.29 21.28
N ASN A 87 -0.53 15.33 20.82
CA ASN A 87 -0.35 14.04 21.48
C ASN A 87 1.10 13.60 21.33
N TYR A 88 1.52 12.65 22.14
CA TYR A 88 2.83 12.04 22.05
C TYR A 88 2.84 10.63 22.59
N ASP A 89 3.78 9.85 22.11
CA ASP A 89 4.22 8.61 22.72
C ASP A 89 5.69 8.71 23.11
N ALA A 90 6.10 7.93 24.09
CA ALA A 90 7.50 7.78 24.44
C ALA A 90 7.76 6.29 24.69
N ALA A 91 8.77 5.76 24.00
CA ALA A 91 8.99 4.33 23.95
C ALA A 91 10.35 3.93 24.52
N ILE A 92 10.38 2.73 25.12
CA ILE A 92 11.60 2.00 25.49
C ILE A 92 11.63 0.76 24.60
N GLN A 93 12.58 0.70 23.69
CA GLN A 93 12.75 -0.40 22.76
C GLN A 93 13.94 -1.28 23.16
N GLY A 94 13.94 -2.51 22.62
CA GLY A 94 15.04 -3.46 22.84
C GLY A 94 15.03 -4.12 24.20
N ALA A 95 13.92 -4.07 24.94
CA ALA A 95 13.74 -4.87 26.14
C ALA A 95 13.41 -6.34 25.77
N GLY A 96 13.61 -7.24 26.72
CA GLY A 96 13.35 -8.66 26.54
C GLY A 96 12.75 -9.33 27.74
N LEU A 97 11.71 -10.15 27.52
CA LEU A 97 11.10 -11.00 28.54
C LEU A 97 11.01 -12.44 28.04
N ASP A 98 11.20 -13.39 28.92
CA ASP A 98 10.93 -14.81 28.67
C ASP A 98 9.46 -15.10 28.99
N LEU A 99 8.71 -15.65 28.03
CA LEU A 99 7.33 -16.04 28.26
C LEU A 99 7.22 -17.50 28.71
N GLU A 100 6.31 -17.76 29.67
CA GLU A 100 5.97 -19.10 30.12
C GLU A 100 4.80 -19.66 29.32
N ASN A 101 4.96 -20.88 28.81
CA ASN A 101 3.89 -21.61 28.11
C ASN A 101 3.33 -20.89 26.86
N VAL A 102 4.13 -20.04 26.24
CA VAL A 102 3.79 -19.36 24.98
C VAL A 102 4.79 -19.79 23.91
N ASN A 103 4.28 -20.34 22.82
CA ASN A 103 5.06 -20.73 21.68
C ASN A 103 5.26 -19.54 20.75
N TYR A 104 6.49 -19.22 20.42
CA TYR A 104 6.79 -18.16 19.44
C TYR A 104 6.46 -18.60 18.02
N ILE A 105 6.21 -17.63 17.14
CA ILE A 105 6.04 -17.86 15.72
C ILE A 105 7.41 -18.09 15.08
N LYS A 106 7.56 -19.22 14.39
CA LYS A 106 8.84 -19.61 13.76
C LYS A 106 9.05 -18.85 12.45
N PRO A 107 10.30 -18.38 12.18
CA PRO A 107 10.65 -17.84 10.86
C PRO A 107 10.49 -18.90 9.77
N GLU A 108 10.39 -18.48 8.51
CA GLU A 108 10.32 -19.41 7.39
C GLU A 108 11.62 -20.20 7.22
N LYS A 109 11.53 -21.43 6.70
CA LYS A 109 12.67 -22.37 6.59
C LYS A 109 13.87 -21.84 5.78
N ASN A 110 13.67 -20.87 4.91
CA ASN A 110 14.70 -20.25 4.07
C ASN A 110 15.27 -18.95 4.64
N ALA A 111 14.78 -18.49 5.79
CA ALA A 111 15.36 -17.36 6.49
C ALA A 111 16.75 -17.75 7.00
N VAL A 112 17.69 -16.81 7.01
CA VAL A 112 19.04 -17.02 7.56
C VAL A 112 18.88 -17.48 9.01
N GLN A 113 19.05 -18.78 9.26
CA GLN A 113 19.02 -19.33 10.60
C GLN A 113 20.31 -18.88 11.30
N TYR A 114 20.21 -17.88 12.15
CA TYR A 114 21.16 -17.78 13.24
C TYR A 114 20.96 -19.03 14.09
N ASN A 115 22.06 -19.72 14.42
CA ASN A 115 22.05 -20.85 15.33
C ASN A 115 21.26 -20.44 16.58
N ASP A 116 20.02 -20.91 16.68
CA ASP A 116 19.13 -20.75 17.84
C ASP A 116 19.72 -21.63 18.99
N ASP A 117 20.93 -21.30 19.44
CA ASP A 117 21.50 -21.96 20.57
C ASP A 117 20.70 -21.60 21.81
N TYR A 118 19.66 -22.39 22.05
CA TYR A 118 19.04 -22.81 23.33
C TYR A 118 18.92 -21.80 24.48
N LYS A 119 19.76 -20.76 24.54
CA LYS A 119 19.81 -19.80 25.62
C LYS A 119 18.68 -18.74 25.57
N TYR A 120 18.10 -18.52 24.39
CA TYR A 120 17.10 -17.48 24.14
C TYR A 120 15.78 -18.02 23.57
N GLU A 121 15.51 -19.31 23.74
CA GLU A 121 14.34 -19.96 23.13
C GLU A 121 13.01 -19.33 23.61
N LYS A 122 12.96 -18.85 24.85
CA LYS A 122 11.77 -18.23 25.45
C LYS A 122 11.74 -16.71 25.37
N LEU A 123 12.80 -16.11 24.85
CA LEU A 123 12.93 -14.66 24.77
C LEU A 123 12.02 -14.08 23.68
N PHE A 124 11.24 -13.08 24.07
CA PHE A 124 10.44 -12.23 23.20
C PHE A 124 10.96 -10.80 23.22
N SER A 125 10.91 -10.13 22.06
CA SER A 125 11.20 -8.70 21.96
C SER A 125 10.08 -7.91 22.62
N VAL A 126 10.46 -6.89 23.39
CA VAL A 126 9.51 -6.03 24.12
C VAL A 126 9.76 -4.57 23.79
N GLU A 127 8.70 -3.89 23.44
CA GLU A 127 8.66 -2.45 23.32
C GLU A 127 7.66 -1.90 24.34
N ALA A 128 8.09 -0.97 25.18
CA ALA A 128 7.20 -0.31 26.13
C ALA A 128 6.81 1.07 25.60
N HIS A 129 5.53 1.36 25.63
CA HIS A 129 4.96 2.61 25.15
C HIS A 129 4.18 3.33 26.23
N LYS A 130 4.26 4.65 26.24
CA LYS A 130 3.42 5.48 27.09
C LYS A 130 2.00 5.55 26.56
N SER A 131 1.85 5.60 25.24
CA SER A 131 0.57 5.66 24.53
C SER A 131 0.71 5.07 23.13
N SER A 132 0.55 3.76 23.00
CA SER A 132 0.86 3.06 21.75
C SER A 132 0.02 3.51 20.54
N GLU A 133 -1.14 4.15 20.76
CA GLU A 133 -1.94 4.76 19.68
C GLU A 133 -1.15 5.82 18.89
N TYR A 134 -0.22 6.52 19.55
CA TYR A 134 0.57 7.59 18.96
C TYR A 134 1.99 7.15 18.54
N ASP A 135 2.28 5.87 18.63
CA ASP A 135 3.49 5.29 18.04
C ASP A 135 3.44 5.34 16.52
N THR A 136 4.58 5.62 15.91
CA THR A 136 4.73 5.77 14.45
C THR A 136 4.24 4.54 13.69
N LYS A 137 4.39 3.34 14.24
CA LYS A 137 3.96 2.09 13.61
C LYS A 137 2.44 1.97 13.51
N PHE A 138 1.71 2.44 14.54
CA PHE A 138 0.24 2.47 14.50
C PHE A 138 -0.30 3.62 13.66
N ILE A 139 0.27 4.83 13.78
CA ILE A 139 -0.11 5.98 12.96
C ILE A 139 0.08 5.66 11.48
N SER A 140 1.19 5.06 11.14
CA SER A 140 1.51 4.66 9.77
C SER A 140 0.71 3.47 9.27
N LYS A 141 -0.04 2.80 10.15
CA LYS A 141 -0.78 1.54 9.88
C LYS A 141 0.11 0.34 9.51
N SER A 142 1.43 0.41 9.79
CA SER A 142 2.29 -0.78 9.71
C SER A 142 1.93 -1.81 10.78
N LEU A 143 1.42 -1.35 11.93
CA LEU A 143 0.71 -2.15 12.89
C LEU A 143 -0.73 -1.64 12.99
N LYS A 144 -1.69 -2.55 13.10
CA LYS A 144 -3.11 -2.23 13.20
C LYS A 144 -3.73 -2.98 14.37
N LEU A 145 -4.35 -2.26 15.28
CA LEU A 145 -5.14 -2.88 16.35
C LEU A 145 -6.39 -3.53 15.74
N VAL A 146 -6.59 -4.80 16.01
CA VAL A 146 -7.73 -5.58 15.48
C VAL A 146 -8.73 -6.00 16.55
N ASP A 147 -8.30 -6.05 17.82
CA ASP A 147 -9.17 -6.34 18.96
C ASP A 147 -8.66 -5.63 20.24
N GLY A 148 -9.56 -5.28 21.15
CA GLY A 148 -9.22 -4.62 22.39
C GLY A 148 -8.90 -3.14 22.27
N ARG A 149 -7.87 -2.66 23.00
CA ARG A 149 -7.47 -1.26 23.05
C ARG A 149 -5.96 -1.07 23.08
N HIS A 150 -5.52 0.12 22.77
CA HIS A 150 -4.13 0.57 22.91
C HIS A 150 -3.66 0.66 24.37
N ILE A 151 -2.34 0.62 24.58
CA ILE A 151 -1.69 0.98 25.85
C ILE A 151 -1.93 2.47 26.12
N VAL A 152 -2.24 2.77 27.36
CA VAL A 152 -2.43 4.15 27.85
C VAL A 152 -1.47 4.46 29.01
N PRO A 153 -1.21 5.75 29.31
CA PRO A 153 -0.18 6.14 30.31
C PRO A 153 -0.40 5.64 31.73
N THR A 154 -1.61 5.21 32.05
CA THR A 154 -1.98 4.70 33.39
C THR A 154 -1.86 3.18 33.51
N ASP A 155 -1.56 2.49 32.44
CA ASP A 155 -1.47 1.03 32.41
C ASP A 155 -0.25 0.52 33.20
N LYS A 156 -0.44 -0.65 33.79
CA LYS A 156 0.59 -1.40 34.53
C LYS A 156 0.37 -2.89 34.33
N GLY A 157 1.39 -3.60 33.88
CA GLY A 157 1.29 -5.02 33.56
C GLY A 157 0.30 -5.31 32.43
N LYS A 158 0.27 -4.45 31.42
CA LYS A 158 -0.60 -4.60 30.23
C LYS A 158 0.24 -4.87 28.99
N VAL A 159 -0.31 -5.66 28.07
CA VAL A 159 0.39 -6.04 26.85
C VAL A 159 -0.55 -6.11 25.66
N LEU A 160 -0.06 -5.69 24.49
CA LEU A 160 -0.62 -6.05 23.19
C LEU A 160 0.24 -7.16 22.59
N ILE A 161 -0.42 -8.11 21.94
CA ILE A 161 0.24 -9.22 21.25
C ILE A 161 -0.21 -9.28 19.79
N HIS A 162 0.63 -9.86 18.94
CA HIS A 162 0.27 -10.04 17.55
C HIS A 162 -0.79 -11.13 17.39
N LYS A 163 -1.69 -10.96 16.42
CA LYS A 163 -2.79 -11.88 16.10
C LYS A 163 -2.31 -13.32 15.85
N ALA A 164 -1.24 -13.49 15.10
CA ALA A 164 -0.68 -14.83 14.84
C ALA A 164 -0.19 -15.51 16.14
N LEU A 165 0.40 -14.74 17.07
CA LEU A 165 0.81 -15.25 18.39
C LEU A 165 -0.40 -15.64 19.23
N ALA A 166 -1.44 -14.80 19.22
CA ALA A 166 -2.71 -15.07 19.91
C ALA A 166 -3.36 -16.36 19.39
N GLU A 167 -3.48 -16.51 18.09
CA GLU A 167 -4.07 -17.70 17.44
C GLU A 167 -3.26 -18.98 17.73
N ALA A 168 -1.93 -18.93 17.61
CA ALA A 168 -1.06 -20.08 17.84
C ALA A 168 -1.09 -20.60 19.28
N ASN A 169 -1.44 -19.74 20.25
CA ASN A 169 -1.45 -20.05 21.67
C ASN A 169 -2.85 -20.03 22.29
N ASN A 170 -3.91 -19.86 21.49
CA ASN A 170 -5.32 -19.74 21.93
C ASN A 170 -5.51 -18.63 22.99
N LEU A 171 -4.85 -17.50 22.81
CA LEU A 171 -4.92 -16.34 23.69
C LEU A 171 -5.91 -15.31 23.15
N LYS A 172 -6.55 -14.57 24.05
CA LYS A 172 -7.54 -13.51 23.71
C LYS A 172 -7.37 -12.31 24.65
N VAL A 173 -8.00 -11.21 24.31
CA VAL A 173 -8.09 -10.03 25.17
C VAL A 173 -8.72 -10.41 26.51
N GLY A 174 -8.08 -9.98 27.62
CA GLY A 174 -8.43 -10.30 29.00
C GLY A 174 -7.65 -11.49 29.59
N ASP A 175 -6.95 -12.29 28.79
CA ASP A 175 -6.08 -13.35 29.31
C ASP A 175 -4.80 -12.76 29.89
N THR A 176 -4.16 -13.50 30.82
CA THR A 176 -2.90 -13.10 31.44
C THR A 176 -1.78 -14.03 31.00
N ILE A 177 -0.68 -13.45 30.53
CA ILE A 177 0.55 -14.15 30.19
C ILE A 177 1.53 -14.00 31.33
N LYS A 178 2.14 -15.12 31.74
CA LYS A 178 3.25 -15.09 32.70
C LYS A 178 4.57 -14.89 31.98
N ALA A 179 5.28 -13.85 32.38
CA ALA A 179 6.58 -13.51 31.82
C ALA A 179 7.63 -13.50 32.92
N LYS A 180 8.87 -13.79 32.57
CA LYS A 180 10.03 -13.73 33.47
C LYS A 180 11.07 -12.79 32.92
N LYS A 181 11.85 -12.21 33.82
CA LYS A 181 13.07 -11.49 33.49
C LYS A 181 13.98 -12.42 32.69
N SER A 182 14.34 -12.05 31.50
CA SER A 182 15.22 -12.84 30.67
C SER A 182 16.69 -12.63 31.00
N ALA A 183 17.46 -13.70 31.00
CA ALA A 183 18.92 -13.61 31.02
C ALA A 183 19.51 -13.04 29.72
N GLY A 184 18.72 -12.97 28.66
CA GLY A 184 19.07 -12.37 27.35
C GLY A 184 18.91 -10.86 27.30
N ASP A 185 18.22 -10.25 28.25
CA ASP A 185 18.16 -8.80 28.37
C ASP A 185 19.29 -8.27 29.28
N PHE A 186 20.37 -7.79 28.66
CA PHE A 186 21.54 -7.26 29.40
C PHE A 186 21.26 -5.95 30.14
N ASN A 187 20.16 -5.26 29.84
CA ASN A 187 19.75 -4.03 30.53
C ASN A 187 18.87 -4.30 31.77
N ALA A 188 18.39 -5.52 31.91
CA ALA A 188 17.55 -5.88 33.07
C ALA A 188 18.31 -5.72 34.40
N SER A 189 17.72 -4.96 35.31
CA SER A 189 18.31 -4.73 36.65
C SER A 189 18.37 -6.04 37.46
N THR A 190 19.47 -6.24 38.18
CA THR A 190 19.58 -7.37 39.13
C THR A 190 18.56 -7.29 40.27
N LEU A 191 18.04 -6.09 40.54
CA LEU A 191 17.05 -5.83 41.59
C LEU A 191 15.61 -5.91 41.10
N SER A 192 15.40 -6.13 39.75
CA SER A 192 14.05 -6.25 39.21
C SER A 192 13.33 -7.52 39.66
N LYS A 193 12.01 -7.50 39.58
CA LYS A 193 11.19 -8.70 39.81
C LYS A 193 11.59 -9.81 38.84
N ASN A 194 11.47 -11.07 39.30
CA ASN A 194 11.68 -12.20 38.41
C ASN A 194 10.46 -12.51 37.57
N ASP A 195 9.26 -12.32 38.12
CA ASP A 195 8.01 -12.70 37.49
C ASP A 195 7.14 -11.45 37.19
N TYR A 196 6.48 -11.48 36.06
CA TYR A 196 5.56 -10.45 35.55
C TYR A 196 4.27 -11.11 35.10
N ASP A 197 3.14 -10.62 35.57
CA ASP A 197 1.84 -10.96 35.03
C ASP A 197 1.41 -9.86 34.04
N LEU A 198 1.23 -10.21 32.76
CA LEU A 198 0.88 -9.29 31.69
C LEU A 198 -0.53 -9.62 31.19
N GLU A 199 -1.49 -8.74 31.46
CA GLU A 199 -2.84 -8.88 30.91
C GLU A 199 -2.88 -8.39 29.45
N ILE A 200 -3.41 -9.20 28.57
CA ILE A 200 -3.61 -8.86 27.15
C ILE A 200 -4.76 -7.86 27.06
N VAL A 201 -4.47 -6.62 26.69
CA VAL A 201 -5.47 -5.57 26.51
C VAL A 201 -5.79 -5.27 25.07
N GLY A 202 -4.98 -5.77 24.13
CA GLY A 202 -5.22 -5.64 22.71
C GLY A 202 -4.47 -6.66 21.88
N ILE A 203 -5.00 -6.88 20.68
CA ILE A 203 -4.41 -7.73 19.64
C ILE A 203 -4.18 -6.88 18.41
N PHE A 204 -2.97 -6.95 17.86
CA PHE A 204 -2.62 -6.22 16.65
C PHE A 204 -2.20 -7.18 15.52
N GLU A 205 -2.25 -6.70 14.29
CA GLU A 205 -1.66 -7.35 13.11
C GLU A 205 -0.65 -6.43 12.47
N SER A 206 0.32 -7.00 11.77
CA SER A 206 1.31 -6.27 10.97
C SER A 206 0.95 -6.31 9.50
N SER A 207 1.21 -5.23 8.79
CA SER A 207 1.02 -5.14 7.36
C SER A 207 2.12 -5.86 6.56
N ASN A 208 3.29 -6.05 7.16
CA ASN A 208 4.40 -6.77 6.53
C ASN A 208 4.40 -8.24 6.97
N THR A 209 4.14 -9.13 6.03
CA THR A 209 4.13 -10.58 6.24
C THR A 209 5.44 -11.25 5.83
N GLU A 210 6.45 -10.51 5.35
CA GLU A 210 7.77 -11.08 5.05
C GLU A 210 8.49 -11.43 6.35
N ARG A 211 8.69 -12.73 6.55
CA ARG A 211 9.36 -13.24 7.73
C ARG A 211 10.86 -13.06 7.60
N VAL A 212 11.41 -12.23 8.50
CA VAL A 212 12.85 -12.00 8.64
C VAL A 212 13.57 -13.20 9.27
N GLY A 213 14.88 -13.20 9.16
CA GLY A 213 15.71 -14.35 9.54
C GLY A 213 15.76 -14.70 11.01
N HIS A 214 15.40 -13.77 11.92
CA HIS A 214 15.47 -13.99 13.35
C HIS A 214 14.12 -13.75 14.03
N LYS A 215 13.73 -14.64 14.93
CA LYS A 215 12.43 -14.60 15.64
C LYS A 215 12.17 -13.30 16.41
N LEU A 216 13.20 -12.66 16.93
CA LEU A 216 13.08 -11.41 17.70
C LEU A 216 12.86 -10.17 16.82
N GLU A 217 13.09 -10.30 15.51
CA GLU A 217 12.84 -9.24 14.52
C GLU A 217 11.43 -9.34 13.91
N MET A 218 10.72 -10.44 14.19
CA MET A 218 9.40 -10.70 13.65
C MET A 218 8.34 -9.92 14.43
N PRO A 219 7.49 -9.13 13.75
CA PRO A 219 6.35 -8.46 14.39
C PRO A 219 5.42 -9.43 15.13
N GLU A 220 5.32 -10.68 14.65
CA GLU A 220 4.51 -11.74 15.25
C GLU A 220 5.00 -12.15 16.66
N ASN A 221 6.27 -11.88 17.00
CA ASN A 221 6.86 -12.18 18.29
C ASN A 221 7.14 -10.91 19.12
N LEU A 222 6.65 -9.76 18.67
CA LEU A 222 6.76 -8.50 19.40
C LEU A 222 5.69 -8.39 20.46
N LEU A 223 6.11 -8.03 21.68
CA LEU A 223 5.23 -7.64 22.76
C LEU A 223 5.26 -6.12 22.93
N ILE A 224 4.10 -5.48 22.88
CA ILE A 224 3.97 -4.04 23.13
C ILE A 224 3.38 -3.87 24.54
N THR A 225 4.19 -3.37 25.49
CA THR A 225 3.79 -3.25 26.90
C THR A 225 3.64 -1.79 27.33
N ASP A 226 3.14 -1.59 28.54
CA ASP A 226 3.21 -0.31 29.23
C ASP A 226 4.62 0.00 29.76
N VAL A 227 4.89 1.29 29.97
CA VAL A 227 6.21 1.76 30.47
C VAL A 227 6.51 1.26 31.87
N ASP A 228 5.50 1.06 32.73
CA ASP A 228 5.71 0.61 34.15
C ASP A 228 6.33 -0.79 34.18
N THR A 229 5.99 -1.66 33.24
CA THR A 229 6.56 -3.00 33.09
C THR A 229 8.07 -2.92 32.83
N VAL A 230 8.54 -2.19 31.85
CA VAL A 230 9.97 -2.09 31.52
C VAL A 230 10.72 -1.18 32.49
N LYS A 231 10.08 -0.15 33.01
CA LYS A 231 10.60 0.66 34.13
C LYS A 231 10.98 -0.24 35.31
N THR A 232 10.10 -1.17 35.70
CA THR A 232 10.34 -2.14 36.77
C THR A 232 11.46 -3.11 36.39
N LEU A 233 11.49 -3.59 35.16
CA LEU A 233 12.53 -4.49 34.65
C LEU A 233 13.92 -3.85 34.66
N TYR A 234 14.02 -2.57 34.30
CA TYR A 234 15.30 -1.85 34.28
C TYR A 234 15.65 -1.17 35.62
N GLY A 235 14.75 -1.21 36.60
CA GLY A 235 14.97 -0.61 37.92
C GLY A 235 14.98 0.92 37.89
N TYR A 236 14.25 1.55 36.94
CA TYR A 236 14.11 3.00 36.92
C TYR A 236 13.17 3.47 38.04
N SER A 237 13.54 4.58 38.67
CA SER A 237 12.67 5.29 39.61
C SER A 237 11.71 6.22 38.89
N ASP A 238 10.62 6.63 39.56
CA ASP A 238 9.67 7.60 39.05
C ASP A 238 10.37 8.92 38.70
N GLY A 239 10.04 9.49 37.55
CA GLY A 239 10.63 10.71 37.04
C GLY A 239 12.03 10.54 36.43
N ASN A 240 12.61 9.34 36.43
CA ASN A 240 13.93 9.05 35.87
C ASN A 240 13.92 7.94 34.80
N VAL A 241 12.79 7.73 34.19
CA VAL A 241 12.68 6.79 33.07
C VAL A 241 13.52 7.28 31.91
N LYS A 242 14.21 6.36 31.23
CA LYS A 242 15.01 6.63 30.05
C LYS A 242 14.35 5.97 28.85
N TYR A 243 13.97 6.79 27.89
CA TYR A 243 13.31 6.35 26.67
C TYR A 243 14.32 6.23 25.51
N THR A 244 14.05 5.40 24.54
CA THR A 244 14.87 5.26 23.33
C THR A 244 14.47 6.28 22.27
N ASN A 245 13.17 6.54 22.16
CA ASN A 245 12.61 7.50 21.22
C ASN A 245 11.31 8.11 21.77
N ALA A 246 10.84 9.17 21.13
CA ALA A 246 9.52 9.74 21.40
C ALA A 246 8.91 10.30 20.10
N THR A 247 7.66 9.92 19.87
CA THR A 247 6.85 10.38 18.72
C THR A 247 5.93 11.52 19.16
N PHE A 248 5.87 12.58 18.39
CA PHE A 248 5.01 13.74 18.65
C PHE A 248 4.09 13.98 17.48
N ASN A 249 2.80 14.18 17.79
CA ASN A 249 1.78 14.59 16.83
C ASN A 249 1.45 16.06 17.05
N THR A 250 1.33 16.81 15.97
CA THR A 250 1.04 18.24 15.99
C THR A 250 -0.31 18.54 15.36
N ASP A 251 -0.93 19.63 15.76
CA ASP A 251 -2.10 20.22 15.08
C ASP A 251 -1.73 21.37 14.15
N THR A 252 -0.43 21.69 14.09
CA THR A 252 0.15 22.76 13.27
C THR A 252 1.34 22.22 12.45
N ASP A 253 1.96 23.11 11.70
CA ASP A 253 3.16 22.81 10.91
C ASP A 253 4.29 22.25 11.77
N VAL A 254 4.82 21.06 11.40
CA VAL A 254 5.91 20.37 12.10
C VAL A 254 7.14 21.25 12.25
N ASP A 255 7.49 22.07 11.23
CA ASP A 255 8.68 22.93 11.27
C ASP A 255 8.57 24.02 12.34
N LYS A 256 7.36 24.53 12.57
CA LYS A 256 7.12 25.52 13.63
C LYS A 256 7.28 24.89 15.01
N VAL A 257 6.78 23.69 15.21
CA VAL A 257 6.87 23.01 16.51
C VAL A 257 8.29 22.54 16.79
N THR A 258 8.97 21.97 15.80
CA THR A 258 10.36 21.51 15.95
C THR A 258 11.34 22.67 16.18
N SER A 259 11.06 23.85 15.62
CA SER A 259 11.82 25.06 15.94
C SER A 259 11.69 25.46 17.42
N LYS A 260 10.45 25.43 17.97
CA LYS A 260 10.20 25.67 19.39
C LYS A 260 10.88 24.62 20.29
N PHE A 261 11.03 23.37 19.83
CA PHE A 261 11.76 22.34 20.56
C PHE A 261 13.22 22.75 20.81
N LYS A 262 13.86 23.34 19.81
CA LYS A 262 15.26 23.79 19.89
C LYS A 262 15.46 24.94 20.88
N ASP A 263 14.40 25.66 21.24
CA ASP A 263 14.44 26.72 22.26
C ASP A 263 14.47 26.14 23.69
N ILE A 264 14.12 24.87 23.86
CA ILE A 264 14.17 24.20 25.17
C ILE A 264 15.63 23.87 25.51
N PRO A 265 16.11 24.23 26.73
CA PRO A 265 17.46 23.93 27.14
C PRO A 265 17.73 22.42 27.18
N ALA A 266 18.49 21.93 26.21
CA ALA A 266 18.98 20.57 26.08
C ALA A 266 20.26 20.56 25.22
N ASP A 267 21.06 19.51 25.35
CA ASP A 267 22.19 19.29 24.44
C ASP A 267 21.70 18.66 23.14
N TRP A 268 21.29 19.51 22.22
CA TRP A 268 20.69 19.07 20.95
C TRP A 268 21.64 18.29 20.01
N ASN A 269 22.95 18.26 20.31
CA ASN A 269 23.87 17.38 19.60
C ASN A 269 23.60 15.89 19.88
N LYS A 270 22.97 15.60 21.04
CA LYS A 270 22.62 14.24 21.47
C LYS A 270 21.34 13.69 20.85
N TYR A 271 20.55 14.54 20.19
CA TYR A 271 19.23 14.19 19.70
C TYR A 271 19.05 14.62 18.25
N THR A 272 18.30 13.82 17.52
CA THR A 272 17.90 14.11 16.15
C THR A 272 16.38 14.15 16.08
N ILE A 273 15.83 15.17 15.44
CA ILE A 273 14.42 15.24 15.11
C ILE A 273 14.26 14.72 13.68
N VAL A 274 13.50 13.66 13.52
CA VAL A 274 13.22 13.01 12.24
C VAL A 274 11.75 13.23 11.91
N LYS A 275 11.45 13.85 10.78
CA LYS A 275 10.07 13.96 10.31
C LYS A 275 9.61 12.61 9.80
N SER A 276 8.36 12.27 10.08
CA SER A 276 7.82 10.97 9.64
C SER A 276 7.84 10.80 8.13
N GLU A 277 7.71 11.87 7.35
CA GLU A 277 7.87 11.83 5.89
C GLU A 277 9.23 11.29 5.46
N ASP A 278 10.31 11.66 6.15
CA ASP A 278 11.67 11.22 5.83
C ASP A 278 11.91 9.75 6.21
N THR A 279 11.19 9.26 7.22
CA THR A 279 11.33 7.89 7.73
C THR A 279 10.66 6.87 6.81
N PHE A 280 9.65 7.28 6.03
CA PHE A 280 8.86 6.40 5.16
C PHE A 280 9.32 6.35 3.70
N LEU A 281 10.62 6.40 3.47
CA LEU A 281 11.20 6.31 2.12
C LEU A 281 10.75 5.07 1.34
N ALA A 282 10.63 3.92 2.01
CA ALA A 282 10.15 2.69 1.37
C ALA A 282 8.68 2.78 0.97
N LEU A 283 7.84 3.38 1.82
CA LEU A 283 6.43 3.59 1.51
C LEU A 283 6.26 4.55 0.32
N SER A 284 6.99 5.66 0.31
CA SER A 284 7.00 6.60 -0.81
C SER A 284 7.46 5.92 -2.12
N LYS A 285 8.53 5.14 -2.08
CA LYS A 285 9.01 4.34 -3.22
C LYS A 285 8.01 3.28 -3.66
N SER A 286 7.26 2.68 -2.71
CA SER A 286 6.17 1.74 -3.04
C SER A 286 5.08 2.43 -3.86
N PHE A 287 4.63 3.62 -3.44
CA PHE A 287 3.64 4.39 -4.20
C PHE A 287 4.16 4.82 -5.57
N ASP A 288 5.42 5.25 -5.67
CA ASP A 288 6.03 5.61 -6.95
C ASP A 288 6.16 4.40 -7.89
N SER A 289 6.46 3.22 -7.35
CA SER A 289 6.50 1.97 -8.10
C SER A 289 5.11 1.53 -8.53
N LEU A 290 4.10 1.65 -7.66
CA LEU A 290 2.69 1.44 -8.00
C LEU A 290 2.27 2.33 -9.17
N ASP A 291 2.53 3.63 -9.09
CA ASP A 291 2.18 4.58 -10.16
C ASP A 291 2.83 4.20 -11.50
N LYS A 292 4.09 3.80 -11.50
CA LYS A 292 4.80 3.34 -12.71
C LYS A 292 4.16 2.08 -13.29
N ILE A 293 3.89 1.06 -12.46
CA ILE A 293 3.29 -0.20 -12.90
C ILE A 293 1.89 0.04 -13.44
N ILE A 294 1.05 0.76 -12.71
CA ILE A 294 -0.34 1.07 -13.11
C ILE A 294 -0.35 1.84 -14.44
N ASN A 295 0.48 2.87 -14.57
CA ASN A 295 0.56 3.64 -15.81
C ASN A 295 1.06 2.79 -16.99
N MET A 296 2.03 1.88 -16.76
CA MET A 296 2.52 0.96 -17.78
C MET A 296 1.42 0.00 -18.23
N VAL A 297 0.67 -0.58 -17.30
CA VAL A 297 -0.45 -1.48 -17.59
C VAL A 297 -1.56 -0.73 -18.34
N LEU A 298 -1.91 0.48 -17.91
CA LEU A 298 -2.96 1.30 -18.54
C LEU A 298 -2.60 1.67 -19.97
N ILE A 299 -1.39 2.19 -20.20
CA ILE A 299 -0.90 2.55 -21.53
C ILE A 299 -0.81 1.29 -22.41
N GLY A 300 -0.30 0.19 -21.86
CA GLY A 300 -0.25 -1.10 -22.54
C GLY A 300 -1.63 -1.60 -22.97
N ALA A 301 -2.63 -1.50 -22.10
CA ALA A 301 -4.00 -1.87 -22.41
C ALA A 301 -4.61 -1.00 -23.52
N ILE A 302 -4.35 0.31 -23.51
CA ILE A 302 -4.80 1.24 -24.55
C ILE A 302 -4.16 0.88 -25.90
N ILE A 303 -2.84 0.71 -25.94
CA ILE A 303 -2.11 0.36 -27.17
C ILE A 303 -2.57 -1.00 -27.70
N ALA A 304 -2.64 -2.00 -26.86
CA ALA A 304 -3.13 -3.33 -27.22
C ALA A 304 -4.58 -3.26 -27.74
N GLY A 305 -5.43 -2.46 -27.08
CA GLY A 305 -6.80 -2.21 -27.50
C GLY A 305 -6.88 -1.63 -28.90
N ILE A 306 -6.07 -0.61 -29.20
CA ILE A 306 -6.01 -0.01 -30.56
C ILE A 306 -5.55 -1.04 -31.59
N ILE A 307 -4.52 -1.82 -31.29
CA ILE A 307 -3.99 -2.84 -32.21
C ILE A 307 -5.03 -3.92 -32.47
N ILE A 308 -5.60 -4.53 -31.42
CA ILE A 308 -6.58 -5.61 -31.54
C ILE A 308 -7.81 -5.12 -32.31
N LEU A 309 -8.36 -3.97 -31.92
CA LEU A 309 -9.53 -3.41 -32.56
C LEU A 309 -9.26 -3.06 -34.05
N SER A 310 -8.07 -2.49 -34.35
CA SER A 310 -7.67 -2.18 -35.73
C SER A 310 -7.55 -3.42 -36.59
N LEU A 311 -6.94 -4.50 -36.08
CA LEU A 311 -6.81 -5.76 -36.83
C LEU A 311 -8.16 -6.40 -37.10
N VAL A 312 -9.03 -6.49 -36.11
CA VAL A 312 -10.37 -7.06 -36.28
C VAL A 312 -11.20 -6.22 -37.26
N LEU A 313 -11.10 -4.89 -37.15
CA LEU A 313 -11.76 -3.99 -38.09
C LEU A 313 -11.20 -4.13 -39.53
N ALA A 314 -9.90 -4.29 -39.71
CA ALA A 314 -9.30 -4.49 -41.00
C ALA A 314 -9.86 -5.74 -41.70
N PHE A 315 -9.98 -6.86 -40.98
CA PHE A 315 -10.64 -8.09 -41.49
C PHE A 315 -12.12 -7.86 -41.82
N TRP A 316 -12.83 -7.07 -41.02
CA TRP A 316 -14.23 -6.80 -41.26
C TRP A 316 -14.45 -5.90 -42.49
N ILE A 317 -13.62 -4.88 -42.64
CA ILE A 317 -13.64 -3.98 -43.77
C ILE A 317 -13.32 -4.74 -45.04
N GLN A 318 -12.36 -5.65 -45.04
CA GLN A 318 -12.06 -6.52 -46.17
C GLN A 318 -13.29 -7.37 -46.58
N GLY A 319 -14.01 -7.93 -45.61
CA GLY A 319 -15.26 -8.67 -45.90
C GLY A 319 -16.45 -7.80 -46.37
N ARG A 320 -16.30 -6.45 -46.36
CA ARG A 320 -17.34 -5.48 -46.80
C ARG A 320 -16.89 -4.66 -47.99
N VAL A 321 -15.79 -5.04 -48.67
CA VAL A 321 -15.27 -4.28 -49.81
C VAL A 321 -16.32 -4.17 -50.91
N HIS A 322 -17.11 -5.22 -51.15
CA HIS A 322 -18.19 -5.23 -52.10
C HIS A 322 -19.31 -4.24 -51.75
N GLU A 323 -19.81 -4.25 -50.51
CA GLU A 323 -20.80 -3.27 -50.01
C GLU A 323 -20.27 -1.84 -50.11
N THR A 324 -18.98 -1.65 -49.76
CA THR A 324 -18.29 -0.35 -49.86
C THR A 324 -18.18 0.13 -51.29
N GLY A 325 -17.90 -0.78 -52.24
CA GLY A 325 -17.85 -0.48 -53.67
C GLY A 325 -19.19 0.01 -54.23
N ILE A 326 -20.29 -0.65 -53.87
CA ILE A 326 -21.64 -0.23 -54.25
C ILE A 326 -21.96 1.15 -53.68
N LEU A 327 -21.64 1.42 -52.41
CA LEU A 327 -21.88 2.74 -51.80
C LEU A 327 -21.08 3.85 -52.47
N LEU A 328 -19.82 3.60 -52.85
CA LEU A 328 -18.99 4.53 -53.59
C LEU A 328 -19.55 4.79 -55.00
N SER A 329 -20.09 3.77 -55.68
CA SER A 329 -20.65 3.88 -57.05
C SER A 329 -21.93 4.71 -57.10
N ILE A 330 -22.74 4.70 -56.00
CA ILE A 330 -23.93 5.56 -55.89
C ILE A 330 -23.62 6.95 -55.29
N GLY A 331 -22.33 7.32 -55.19
CA GLY A 331 -21.88 8.66 -54.81
C GLY A 331 -21.75 8.92 -53.29
N VAL A 332 -21.77 7.89 -52.40
CA VAL A 332 -21.50 8.08 -50.99
C VAL A 332 -20.02 8.39 -50.80
N SER A 333 -19.71 9.48 -50.10
CA SER A 333 -18.32 9.88 -49.85
C SER A 333 -17.60 8.87 -48.92
N LYS A 334 -16.27 8.72 -49.10
CA LYS A 334 -15.42 7.87 -48.24
C LYS A 334 -15.54 8.25 -46.78
N PHE A 335 -15.66 9.56 -46.49
CA PHE A 335 -15.86 10.06 -45.12
C PHE A 335 -17.15 9.53 -44.48
N ASN A 336 -18.25 9.53 -45.22
CA ASN A 336 -19.53 9.00 -44.73
C ASN A 336 -19.49 7.48 -44.45
N ILE A 337 -18.65 6.74 -45.20
CA ILE A 337 -18.45 5.30 -44.98
C ILE A 337 -17.63 5.08 -43.70
N ILE A 338 -16.55 5.85 -43.52
CA ILE A 338 -15.72 5.78 -42.31
C ILE A 338 -16.54 6.21 -41.08
N SER A 339 -17.31 7.29 -41.19
CA SER A 339 -18.21 7.74 -40.10
C SER A 339 -19.26 6.68 -39.74
N GLN A 340 -19.73 5.88 -40.71
CA GLN A 340 -20.64 4.78 -40.45
C GLN A 340 -19.97 3.73 -39.54
N TYR A 341 -18.70 3.34 -39.77
CA TYR A 341 -17.99 2.39 -38.94
C TYR A 341 -17.77 2.94 -37.51
N ILE A 342 -17.43 4.23 -37.38
CA ILE A 342 -17.30 4.87 -36.07
C ILE A 342 -18.63 4.81 -35.33
N ILE A 343 -19.76 5.16 -35.97
CA ILE A 343 -21.09 5.15 -35.35
C ILE A 343 -21.50 3.72 -34.97
N GLU A 344 -21.24 2.72 -35.84
CA GLU A 344 -21.50 1.31 -35.51
C GLU A 344 -20.80 0.89 -34.23
N LEU A 345 -19.52 1.23 -34.06
CA LEU A 345 -18.75 0.89 -32.87
C LEU A 345 -19.16 1.70 -31.63
N LEU A 346 -19.47 2.99 -31.80
CA LEU A 346 -19.96 3.81 -30.67
C LEU A 346 -21.30 3.31 -30.14
N LEU A 347 -22.19 2.84 -31.01
CA LEU A 347 -23.46 2.24 -30.58
C LEU A 347 -23.23 0.93 -29.79
N ILE A 348 -22.30 0.09 -30.22
CA ILE A 348 -21.93 -1.13 -29.52
C ILE A 348 -21.23 -0.83 -28.21
N SER A 349 -20.38 0.22 -28.18
CA SER A 349 -19.61 0.61 -27.01
C SER A 349 -20.47 1.07 -25.83
N ILE A 350 -21.67 1.59 -26.07
CA ILE A 350 -22.61 1.97 -25.00
C ILE A 350 -22.90 0.77 -24.10
N LEU A 351 -23.22 -0.36 -24.69
CA LEU A 351 -23.48 -1.61 -23.92
C LEU A 351 -22.19 -2.21 -23.36
N ALA A 352 -21.11 -2.21 -24.16
CA ALA A 352 -19.83 -2.76 -23.73
C ALA A 352 -19.24 -2.01 -22.54
N PHE A 353 -19.20 -0.68 -22.58
CA PHE A 353 -18.64 0.14 -21.52
C PHE A 353 -19.55 0.17 -20.28
N GLY A 354 -20.87 0.22 -20.44
CA GLY A 354 -21.80 0.08 -19.32
C GLY A 354 -21.67 -1.28 -18.64
N GLY A 355 -21.50 -2.37 -19.39
CA GLY A 355 -21.27 -3.71 -18.85
C GLY A 355 -19.92 -3.84 -18.14
N SER A 356 -18.86 -3.16 -18.60
CA SER A 356 -17.52 -3.21 -18.01
C SER A 356 -17.50 -2.74 -16.54
N TYR A 357 -18.45 -1.90 -16.13
CA TYR A 357 -18.59 -1.46 -14.74
C TYR A 357 -18.77 -2.62 -13.76
N PHE A 358 -19.59 -3.60 -14.13
CA PHE A 358 -19.85 -4.77 -13.27
C PHE A 358 -18.65 -5.71 -13.24
N SER A 359 -17.99 -5.95 -14.37
CA SER A 359 -16.81 -6.81 -14.41
C SER A 359 -15.61 -6.18 -13.68
N SER A 360 -15.43 -4.88 -13.82
CA SER A 360 -14.32 -4.16 -13.16
C SER A 360 -14.44 -4.21 -11.64
N LYS A 361 -15.65 -4.17 -11.07
CA LYS A 361 -15.82 -4.31 -9.60
C LYS A 361 -15.23 -5.61 -9.05
N VAL A 362 -15.34 -6.70 -9.80
CA VAL A 362 -14.83 -8.00 -9.37
C VAL A 362 -13.33 -8.15 -9.66
N ILE A 363 -12.87 -7.62 -10.78
CA ILE A 363 -11.51 -7.85 -11.29
C ILE A 363 -10.52 -6.87 -10.67
N SER A 364 -10.92 -5.61 -10.45
CA SER A 364 -10.01 -4.54 -10.01
C SER A 364 -9.38 -4.80 -8.66
N GLN A 365 -10.11 -5.36 -7.70
CA GLN A 365 -9.56 -5.67 -6.37
C GLN A 365 -8.45 -6.72 -6.46
N ASN A 366 -8.70 -7.82 -7.19
CA ASN A 366 -7.72 -8.90 -7.33
C ASN A 366 -6.46 -8.45 -8.07
N ILE A 367 -6.62 -7.67 -9.15
CA ILE A 367 -5.50 -7.09 -9.90
C ILE A 367 -4.77 -6.06 -9.03
N GLY A 368 -5.52 -5.22 -8.31
CA GLY A 368 -4.97 -4.22 -7.41
C GLY A 368 -4.05 -4.85 -6.36
N ASN A 369 -4.51 -5.87 -5.66
CA ASN A 369 -3.72 -6.58 -4.66
C ASN A 369 -2.45 -7.21 -5.26
N THR A 370 -2.53 -7.79 -6.47
CA THR A 370 -1.36 -8.34 -7.16
C THR A 370 -0.32 -7.26 -7.51
N ILE A 371 -0.76 -6.12 -8.01
CA ILE A 371 0.12 -4.99 -8.37
C ILE A 371 0.77 -4.42 -7.10
N VAL A 372 -0.01 -4.27 -6.02
CA VAL A 372 0.48 -3.80 -4.72
C VAL A 372 1.55 -4.74 -4.19
N ALA A 373 1.30 -6.04 -4.15
CA ALA A 373 2.29 -7.02 -3.68
C ALA A 373 3.60 -6.98 -4.49
N GLN A 374 3.51 -6.79 -5.80
CA GLN A 374 4.70 -6.67 -6.66
C GLN A 374 5.46 -5.36 -6.42
N ALA A 375 4.77 -4.24 -6.30
CA ALA A 375 5.38 -2.93 -6.02
C ALA A 375 6.03 -2.90 -4.64
N SER A 376 5.40 -3.52 -3.65
CA SER A 376 5.90 -3.65 -2.30
C SER A 376 7.22 -4.44 -2.25
N LYS A 377 7.27 -5.59 -2.92
CA LYS A 377 8.50 -6.39 -3.03
C LYS A 377 9.64 -5.59 -3.67
N GLN A 378 9.36 -4.88 -4.74
CA GLN A 378 10.37 -4.06 -5.43
C GLN A 378 10.87 -2.92 -4.54
N ALA A 379 9.99 -2.25 -3.79
CA ALA A 379 10.36 -1.17 -2.90
C ALA A 379 11.25 -1.65 -1.75
N VAL A 380 10.96 -2.81 -1.16
CA VAL A 380 11.81 -3.44 -0.13
C VAL A 380 13.20 -3.74 -0.69
N GLN A 381 13.30 -4.34 -1.89
CA GLN A 381 14.57 -4.64 -2.52
C GLN A 381 15.39 -3.37 -2.83
N ASP A 382 14.74 -2.32 -3.31
CA ASP A 382 15.37 -1.04 -3.61
C ASP A 382 15.93 -0.37 -2.35
N VAL A 383 15.21 -0.43 -1.23
CA VAL A 383 15.68 0.09 0.06
C VAL A 383 16.83 -0.76 0.60
N GLN A 384 16.73 -2.07 0.60
CA GLN A 384 17.80 -2.97 1.06
C GLN A 384 19.08 -2.82 0.24
N SER A 385 18.98 -2.68 -1.08
CA SER A 385 20.15 -2.46 -1.94
C SER A 385 20.81 -1.09 -1.74
N GLY A 386 20.02 -0.08 -1.39
CA GLY A 386 20.51 1.28 -1.13
C GLY A 386 21.28 1.43 0.17
N PHE A 387 21.04 0.56 1.17
CA PHE A 387 21.76 0.56 2.45
C PHE A 387 23.04 -0.30 2.47
N GLY A 388 23.51 -0.79 1.33
CA GLY A 388 24.82 -1.45 1.21
C GLY A 388 25.00 -2.73 2.03
N GLY A 389 23.92 -3.46 2.31
CA GLY A 389 23.97 -4.74 3.03
C GLY A 389 24.27 -4.63 4.54
N PHE A 390 24.29 -3.43 5.10
CA PHE A 390 24.30 -3.25 6.54
C PHE A 390 22.89 -3.53 7.08
N SER A 391 22.70 -4.72 7.64
CA SER A 391 21.61 -5.01 8.56
C SER A 391 21.87 -4.17 9.82
N LEU A 392 21.27 -2.98 9.88
CA LEU A 392 21.21 -2.20 11.10
C LEU A 392 20.29 -2.97 12.05
N GLY A 393 20.88 -3.69 12.98
CA GLY A 393 20.15 -4.46 13.97
C GLY A 393 19.15 -3.58 14.72
N ASN A 394 17.99 -4.12 14.99
CA ASN A 394 16.93 -3.65 15.91
C ASN A 394 16.60 -2.13 15.89
N ASP A 395 16.94 -1.42 14.83
CA ASP A 395 16.63 -0.03 14.72
C ASP A 395 15.21 0.12 14.17
N VAL A 396 14.37 0.86 14.88
CA VAL A 396 12.98 1.18 14.47
C VAL A 396 12.93 1.66 13.03
N ASN A 397 13.98 2.36 12.60
CA ASN A 397 14.15 2.83 11.23
C ASN A 397 14.22 1.71 10.20
N SER A 398 14.76 0.53 10.53
CA SER A 398 14.83 -0.59 9.58
C SER A 398 13.45 -1.24 9.38
N SER A 399 12.66 -1.37 10.44
CA SER A 399 11.31 -1.92 10.34
C SER A 399 10.32 -0.95 9.69
N LEU A 400 10.49 0.35 9.89
CA LEU A 400 9.70 1.39 9.23
C LEU A 400 10.14 1.62 7.78
N ALA A 401 11.45 1.55 7.50
CA ALA A 401 11.98 1.66 6.15
C ALA A 401 11.53 0.52 5.24
N THR A 402 11.16 -0.63 5.80
CA THR A 402 10.62 -1.78 5.05
C THR A 402 9.10 -1.79 4.96
N ARG A 403 8.42 -0.81 5.54
CA ARG A 403 6.97 -0.71 5.38
C ARG A 403 6.59 -0.54 3.91
N THR A 404 5.62 -1.30 3.50
CA THR A 404 5.06 -1.27 2.15
C THR A 404 3.55 -1.06 2.20
N VAL A 405 2.97 -0.76 1.06
CA VAL A 405 1.52 -0.80 0.88
C VAL A 405 1.14 -2.26 0.69
N ASP A 406 0.32 -2.83 1.55
CA ASP A 406 -0.05 -4.25 1.46
C ASP A 406 -1.38 -4.44 0.77
N GLU A 407 -2.31 -3.52 0.95
CA GLU A 407 -3.66 -3.60 0.42
C GLU A 407 -4.19 -2.21 0.06
N ILE A 408 -4.91 -2.13 -1.06
CA ILE A 408 -5.68 -0.95 -1.44
C ILE A 408 -7.15 -1.33 -1.60
N ASP A 409 -8.05 -0.52 -1.05
CA ASP A 409 -9.50 -0.70 -1.24
C ASP A 409 -9.91 -0.10 -2.60
N VAL A 410 -10.06 -0.97 -3.60
CA VAL A 410 -10.37 -0.55 -4.97
C VAL A 410 -11.88 -0.44 -5.14
N LYS A 411 -12.39 0.78 -5.07
CA LYS A 411 -13.77 1.11 -5.40
C LYS A 411 -13.88 1.58 -6.85
N VAL A 412 -14.80 0.99 -7.59
CA VAL A 412 -15.12 1.40 -8.96
C VAL A 412 -16.33 2.33 -8.91
N ASP A 413 -16.10 3.61 -9.22
CA ASP A 413 -17.14 4.63 -9.20
C ASP A 413 -17.75 4.86 -10.59
N VAL A 414 -19.00 5.32 -10.61
CA VAL A 414 -19.72 5.62 -11.86
C VAL A 414 -19.04 6.78 -12.63
N GLU A 415 -18.39 7.71 -11.91
CA GLU A 415 -17.66 8.81 -12.54
C GLU A 415 -16.51 8.33 -13.43
N GLU A 416 -15.87 7.21 -13.08
CA GLU A 416 -14.77 6.63 -13.86
C GLU A 416 -15.23 6.10 -15.22
N LEU A 417 -16.52 5.75 -15.35
CA LEU A 417 -17.09 5.39 -16.65
C LEU A 417 -16.97 6.53 -17.67
N ILE A 418 -17.06 7.79 -17.24
CA ILE A 418 -16.93 8.95 -18.15
C ILE A 418 -15.54 8.92 -18.80
N TYR A 419 -14.50 8.67 -17.99
CA TYR A 419 -13.12 8.55 -18.52
C TYR A 419 -13.01 7.37 -19.51
N VAL A 420 -13.66 6.24 -19.20
CA VAL A 420 -13.68 5.07 -20.11
C VAL A 420 -14.38 5.38 -21.41
N TYR A 421 -15.51 6.10 -21.39
CA TYR A 421 -16.19 6.54 -22.60
C TYR A 421 -15.31 7.48 -23.43
N VAL A 422 -14.60 8.41 -22.82
CA VAL A 422 -13.70 9.32 -23.52
C VAL A 422 -12.52 8.56 -24.13
N ILE A 423 -11.79 7.77 -23.34
CA ILE A 423 -10.64 6.98 -23.78
C ILE A 423 -11.07 5.96 -24.84
N GLY A 424 -12.17 5.25 -24.59
CA GLY A 424 -12.72 4.25 -25.50
C GLY A 424 -13.14 4.84 -26.85
N THR A 425 -13.72 6.04 -26.83
CA THR A 425 -14.03 6.78 -28.07
C THR A 425 -12.76 7.12 -28.87
N VAL A 426 -11.71 7.57 -28.19
CA VAL A 426 -10.40 7.82 -28.83
C VAL A 426 -9.82 6.53 -29.41
N ILE A 427 -9.84 5.42 -28.67
CA ILE A 427 -9.41 4.10 -29.16
C ILE A 427 -10.19 3.70 -30.40
N ILE A 428 -11.52 3.84 -30.40
CA ILE A 428 -12.38 3.52 -31.54
C ILE A 428 -12.01 4.35 -32.75
N ILE A 429 -11.88 5.67 -32.59
CA ILE A 429 -11.55 6.58 -33.72
C ILE A 429 -10.18 6.21 -34.30
N LEU A 430 -9.15 6.05 -33.46
CA LEU A 430 -7.80 5.70 -33.91
C LEU A 430 -7.78 4.34 -34.62
N SER A 431 -8.48 3.35 -34.08
CA SER A 431 -8.57 2.01 -34.67
C SER A 431 -9.29 2.01 -36.00
N VAL A 432 -10.40 2.76 -36.12
CA VAL A 432 -11.11 2.91 -37.41
C VAL A 432 -10.27 3.65 -38.42
N MET A 433 -9.56 4.70 -38.01
CA MET A 433 -8.66 5.43 -38.94
C MET A 433 -7.53 4.52 -39.44
N ALA A 434 -6.88 3.76 -38.54
CA ALA A 434 -5.81 2.83 -38.90
C ALA A 434 -6.31 1.73 -39.86
N SER A 435 -7.47 1.14 -39.58
CA SER A 435 -8.05 0.06 -40.40
C SER A 435 -8.65 0.56 -41.72
N SER A 436 -9.08 1.84 -41.79
CA SER A 436 -9.71 2.43 -43.00
C SER A 436 -8.72 2.88 -44.06
N VAL A 437 -7.41 2.80 -43.83
CA VAL A 437 -6.38 3.15 -44.83
C VAL A 437 -6.59 2.35 -46.13
N SER A 438 -7.02 1.09 -46.03
CA SER A 438 -7.35 0.26 -47.16
C SER A 438 -8.54 0.82 -47.98
N ILE A 439 -9.57 1.37 -47.35
CA ILE A 439 -10.73 1.99 -48.01
C ILE A 439 -10.32 3.29 -48.73
N ILE A 440 -9.48 4.10 -48.08
CA ILE A 440 -9.02 5.37 -48.63
C ILE A 440 -8.26 5.15 -49.95
N ARG A 441 -7.52 4.06 -50.07
CA ARG A 441 -6.73 3.67 -51.25
C ARG A 441 -7.58 3.03 -52.35
N LEU A 442 -8.83 2.58 -52.09
CA LEU A 442 -9.70 1.96 -53.09
C LEU A 442 -10.14 2.97 -54.16
N LYS A 443 -9.96 2.59 -55.43
CA LYS A 443 -10.55 3.28 -56.59
C LYS A 443 -11.82 2.54 -57.00
N PRO A 444 -12.97 3.23 -57.18
CA PRO A 444 -14.25 2.59 -57.53
C PRO A 444 -14.15 1.69 -58.77
N LYS A 445 -13.33 2.07 -59.73
CA LYS A 445 -13.12 1.36 -60.98
C LYS A 445 -12.43 0.00 -60.79
N GLU A 446 -11.51 -0.12 -59.83
CA GLU A 446 -10.78 -1.34 -59.54
C GLU A 446 -11.63 -2.37 -58.77
N ILE A 447 -12.62 -1.88 -57.99
CA ILE A 447 -13.53 -2.75 -57.26
C ILE A 447 -14.53 -3.39 -58.21
N LEU A 448 -15.08 -2.62 -59.13
CA LEU A 448 -16.04 -3.11 -60.11
C LEU A 448 -15.43 -4.09 -61.12
N SER A 449 -14.14 -3.91 -61.49
CA SER A 449 -13.42 -4.83 -62.37
C SER A 449 -13.04 -6.16 -61.71
N LYS A 450 -12.98 -6.25 -60.42
CA LYS A 450 -12.79 -7.50 -59.68
C LYS A 450 -14.09 -8.27 -59.41
N MET A 451 -15.23 -7.70 -59.82
CA MET A 451 -16.57 -8.26 -59.70
C MET A 451 -17.06 -8.97 -60.97
N SER A 452 -16.40 -8.81 -62.07
CA SER A 452 -16.58 -9.54 -63.33
C SER A 452 -15.59 -10.70 -63.41
#